data_779738da02cb727f073db8efaa6fc69e
#
_entry.id   779738da02cb727f073db8efaa6fc69e
#
_cell.length_a   1.000
_cell.length_b   1.000
_cell.length_c   1.000
_cell.angle_alpha   90.00
_cell.angle_beta   90.00
_cell.angle_gamma   90.00
#
_symmetry.space_group_name_H-M   'P 1'
#
loop_
_entity.id
_entity.type
_entity.pdbx_description
1 polymer ?
#
loop_
_entity_poly.entity_id
_entity_poly.type
_entity_poly.pdbx_seq_one_letter_code
_entity_poly.pdbx_strand_id
1 'polypeptide(L)'
;MPSCRTAILSAVAALAISLVAGTGNAFAQSLAGVVSSDREGPMEGVLVSAKRQGSTITLTVVSNDKGEYAFPAGRLEPGQYQISVRAAGFALDGAGSATVAAGTPAKADLKLKPAPVATAELTNSEWLVSAPGPDELKRGLLNCTDCHSVRRIFESKHSSE
;
A
#
# COMPACT_ATOMS: atom_id res chain seq x y z
N MET A 1 23.50 -37.64 50.56
CA MET A 1 23.23 -38.21 49.22
C MET A 1 21.87 -37.68 48.76
N PRO A 2 21.80 -36.72 47.87
CA PRO A 2 20.52 -36.22 47.36
C PRO A 2 19.97 -37.27 46.39
N SER A 3 18.68 -37.60 46.58
CA SER A 3 18.02 -38.68 45.88
C SER A 3 17.83 -38.35 44.40
N CYS A 4 18.06 -39.32 43.55
CA CYS A 4 17.94 -39.26 42.08
C CYS A 4 16.55 -38.83 41.57
N ARG A 5 15.54 -38.76 42.42
CA ARG A 5 14.16 -38.37 42.11
C ARG A 5 13.98 -36.85 41.95
N THR A 6 14.80 -36.04 42.65
CA THR A 6 14.71 -34.57 42.58
C THR A 6 15.36 -34.01 41.32
N ALA A 7 16.35 -34.68 40.75
CA ALA A 7 17.04 -34.22 39.52
C ALA A 7 16.17 -34.45 38.26
N ILE A 8 15.31 -35.45 38.22
CA ILE A 8 14.46 -35.76 37.07
C ILE A 8 13.27 -34.81 36.98
N LEU A 9 12.72 -34.36 38.10
CA LEU A 9 11.63 -33.39 38.13
C LEU A 9 12.06 -31.97 37.68
N SER A 10 13.31 -31.61 37.95
CA SER A 10 13.84 -30.30 37.51
C SER A 10 14.14 -30.26 36.01
N ALA A 11 14.50 -31.38 35.39
CA ALA A 11 14.78 -31.45 33.95
C ALA A 11 13.51 -31.38 33.08
N VAL A 12 12.40 -31.92 33.58
CA VAL A 12 11.10 -31.90 32.86
C VAL A 12 10.45 -30.50 32.90
N ALA A 13 10.62 -29.75 33.99
CA ALA A 13 10.11 -28.39 34.09
C ALA A 13 10.84 -27.37 33.15
N ALA A 14 12.13 -27.60 32.89
CA ALA A 14 12.89 -26.72 31.98
C ALA A 14 12.55 -26.95 30.51
N LEU A 15 12.06 -28.11 30.08
CA LEU A 15 11.71 -28.42 28.71
C LEU A 15 10.32 -27.93 28.32
N ALA A 16 9.43 -27.65 29.29
CA ALA A 16 8.09 -27.18 29.02
C ALA A 16 7.98 -25.66 28.74
N ILE A 17 9.00 -24.87 29.07
CA ILE A 17 9.00 -23.42 28.93
C ILE A 17 9.46 -22.97 27.53
N SER A 18 10.06 -23.83 26.74
CA SER A 18 10.59 -23.49 25.42
C SER A 18 9.58 -23.56 24.27
N LEU A 19 8.34 -23.90 24.49
CA LEU A 19 7.34 -24.13 23.43
C LEU A 19 6.28 -23.02 23.29
N VAL A 20 6.44 -21.89 23.98
CA VAL A 20 5.61 -20.70 23.78
C VAL A 20 6.41 -19.64 22.99
N ALA A 21 7.16 -20.07 21.98
CA ALA A 21 7.64 -19.18 20.93
C ALA A 21 6.45 -18.90 20.00
N GLY A 22 5.93 -17.70 20.10
CA GLY A 22 4.72 -17.18 19.48
C GLY A 22 4.42 -17.73 18.10
N THR A 23 3.28 -18.36 17.94
CA THR A 23 2.59 -18.47 16.68
C THR A 23 2.08 -17.08 16.29
N GLY A 24 2.99 -16.15 16.01
CA GLY A 24 2.67 -15.00 15.19
C GLY A 24 2.16 -15.59 13.89
N ASN A 25 0.93 -15.29 13.50
CA ASN A 25 0.43 -15.59 12.17
C ASN A 25 1.35 -14.92 11.15
N ALA A 26 2.42 -15.61 10.80
CA ALA A 26 3.22 -15.26 9.64
C ALA A 26 2.33 -15.60 8.43
N PHE A 27 1.40 -14.69 8.10
CA PHE A 27 0.85 -14.70 6.76
C PHE A 27 2.05 -14.64 5.82
N ALA A 28 2.30 -15.75 5.14
CA ALA A 28 3.38 -15.80 4.18
C ALA A 28 3.15 -14.66 3.19
N GLN A 29 4.02 -13.66 3.22
CA GLN A 29 3.94 -12.47 2.37
C GLN A 29 4.82 -12.72 1.16
N SER A 30 4.33 -12.38 -0.03
CA SER A 30 5.14 -12.48 -1.23
C SER A 30 6.05 -11.25 -1.41
N LEU A 31 5.55 -10.07 -1.03
CA LEU A 31 6.28 -8.79 -1.04
C LEU A 31 5.73 -7.92 0.07
N ALA A 32 6.60 -7.33 0.86
CA ALA A 32 6.25 -6.40 1.92
C ALA A 32 7.28 -5.29 2.08
N GLY A 33 6.96 -4.25 2.83
CA GLY A 33 7.88 -3.15 3.13
C GLY A 33 7.21 -2.06 3.92
N VAL A 34 7.91 -0.94 4.07
CA VAL A 34 7.43 0.26 4.76
C VAL A 34 7.43 1.42 3.78
N VAL A 35 6.36 2.20 3.79
CA VAL A 35 6.27 3.48 3.09
C VAL A 35 6.59 4.59 4.08
N SER A 36 7.49 5.47 3.72
CA SER A 36 7.90 6.60 4.57
C SER A 36 8.23 7.84 3.76
N SER A 37 8.20 9.01 4.41
CA SER A 37 8.73 10.26 3.86
C SER A 37 9.60 10.95 4.90
N ASP A 38 10.51 11.84 4.46
CA ASP A 38 11.33 12.64 5.38
C ASP A 38 10.49 13.65 6.16
N ARG A 39 9.33 14.02 5.63
CA ARG A 39 8.44 15.01 6.23
C ARG A 39 7.51 14.43 7.29
N GLU A 40 6.97 13.24 7.06
CA GLU A 40 5.89 12.66 7.89
C GLU A 40 6.31 11.38 8.60
N GLY A 41 7.52 10.84 8.30
CA GLY A 41 7.94 9.53 8.81
C GLY A 41 7.17 8.39 8.13
N PRO A 42 6.76 7.34 8.85
CA PRO A 42 5.91 6.28 8.33
C PRO A 42 4.57 6.85 7.83
N MET A 43 4.10 6.41 6.66
CA MET A 43 2.91 6.96 6.02
C MET A 43 1.78 5.94 5.94
N GLU A 44 0.66 6.27 6.59
CA GLU A 44 -0.59 5.51 6.53
C GLU A 44 -1.39 5.85 5.26
N GLY A 45 -2.21 4.90 4.78
CA GLY A 45 -3.19 5.14 3.72
C GLY A 45 -2.60 5.26 2.32
N VAL A 46 -1.32 4.98 2.13
CA VAL A 46 -0.69 5.00 0.81
C VAL A 46 -1.08 3.75 0.03
N LEU A 47 -1.61 3.95 -1.18
CA LEU A 47 -1.86 2.85 -2.10
C LEU A 47 -0.55 2.44 -2.77
N VAL A 48 -0.15 1.20 -2.53
CA VAL A 48 1.03 0.58 -3.16
C VAL A 48 0.56 -0.42 -4.20
N SER A 49 0.93 -0.20 -5.44
CA SER A 49 0.52 -1.01 -6.58
C SER A 49 1.71 -1.76 -7.17
N ALA A 50 1.54 -3.05 -7.41
CA ALA A 50 2.53 -3.91 -8.04
C ALA A 50 2.01 -4.45 -9.37
N LYS A 51 2.73 -4.20 -10.45
CA LYS A 51 2.44 -4.69 -11.80
C LYS A 51 3.62 -5.47 -12.34
N ARG A 52 3.42 -6.77 -12.64
CA ARG A 52 4.45 -7.61 -13.23
C ARG A 52 4.76 -7.16 -14.66
N GLN A 53 6.02 -7.21 -15.06
CA GLN A 53 6.40 -6.94 -16.44
C GLN A 53 5.67 -7.87 -17.41
N GLY A 54 5.11 -7.30 -18.48
CA GLY A 54 4.31 -8.03 -19.46
C GLY A 54 2.89 -8.39 -19.05
N SER A 55 2.46 -8.06 -17.81
CA SER A 55 1.09 -8.30 -17.33
C SER A 55 0.21 -7.08 -17.51
N THR A 56 -1.08 -7.29 -17.71
CA THR A 56 -2.12 -6.26 -17.65
C THR A 56 -2.71 -6.09 -16.25
N ILE A 57 -2.43 -7.06 -15.35
CA ILE A 57 -2.98 -7.08 -13.98
C ILE A 57 -2.10 -6.25 -13.06
N THR A 58 -2.73 -5.39 -12.28
CA THR A 58 -2.11 -4.63 -11.19
C THR A 58 -2.80 -5.03 -9.88
N LEU A 59 -2.00 -5.36 -8.87
CA LEU A 59 -2.47 -5.60 -7.50
C LEU A 59 -2.14 -4.37 -6.66
N THR A 60 -3.07 -3.97 -5.81
CA THR A 60 -2.89 -2.80 -4.93
C THR A 60 -3.22 -3.17 -3.50
N VAL A 61 -2.37 -2.71 -2.57
CA VAL A 61 -2.56 -2.80 -1.12
C VAL A 61 -2.42 -1.41 -0.52
N VAL A 62 -2.86 -1.25 0.73
CA VAL A 62 -2.82 0.03 1.46
C VAL A 62 -1.88 -0.12 2.65
N SER A 63 -1.06 0.89 2.93
CA SER A 63 -0.21 0.92 4.10
C SER A 63 -1.00 1.20 5.38
N ASN A 64 -0.60 0.57 6.49
CA ASN A 64 -1.20 0.74 7.81
C ASN A 64 -0.66 1.99 8.55
N ASP A 65 -1.08 2.17 9.80
CA ASP A 65 -0.67 3.26 10.72
C ASP A 65 0.85 3.34 10.97
N LYS A 66 1.58 2.26 10.72
CA LYS A 66 3.05 2.18 10.81
C LYS A 66 3.74 2.33 9.46
N GLY A 67 2.98 2.64 8.41
CA GLY A 67 3.47 2.69 7.03
C GLY A 67 3.74 1.31 6.43
N GLU A 68 3.45 0.21 7.12
CA GLU A 68 3.71 -1.13 6.63
C GLU A 68 2.70 -1.54 5.56
N TYR A 69 3.16 -2.16 4.50
CA TYR A 69 2.32 -2.77 3.47
C TYR A 69 2.76 -4.19 3.17
N ALA A 70 1.84 -5.04 2.76
CA ALA A 70 2.13 -6.41 2.41
C ALA A 70 1.19 -6.95 1.33
N PHE A 71 1.77 -7.57 0.32
CA PHE A 71 1.03 -8.38 -0.66
C PHE A 71 0.94 -9.81 -0.15
N PRO A 72 -0.28 -10.38 -0.04
CA PRO A 72 -0.47 -11.74 0.46
C PRO A 72 0.25 -12.78 -0.40
N ALA A 73 0.70 -13.86 0.22
CA ALA A 73 1.33 -14.98 -0.47
C ALA A 73 0.41 -15.56 -1.54
N GLY A 74 1.00 -15.97 -2.66
CA GLY A 74 0.28 -16.55 -3.78
C GLY A 74 -0.52 -15.55 -4.63
N ARG A 75 -0.51 -14.25 -4.28
CA ARG A 75 -1.13 -13.21 -5.11
C ARG A 75 -0.16 -12.61 -6.12
N LEU A 76 1.12 -12.59 -5.81
CA LEU A 76 2.18 -12.22 -6.74
C LEU A 76 2.90 -13.48 -7.19
N GLU A 77 2.89 -13.75 -8.49
CA GLU A 77 3.70 -14.81 -9.11
C GLU A 77 5.18 -14.39 -9.13
N PRO A 78 6.11 -15.34 -9.19
CA PRO A 78 7.53 -15.00 -9.35
C PRO A 78 7.77 -14.14 -10.59
N GLY A 79 8.63 -13.13 -10.44
CA GLY A 79 8.95 -12.22 -11.55
C GLY A 79 9.39 -10.84 -11.09
N GLN A 80 9.64 -9.97 -12.07
CA GLN A 80 9.95 -8.56 -11.83
C GLN A 80 8.66 -7.74 -11.85
N TYR A 81 8.54 -6.86 -10.87
CA TYR A 81 7.40 -5.99 -10.67
C TYR A 81 7.83 -4.53 -10.73
N GLN A 82 7.03 -3.73 -11.41
CA GLN A 82 7.04 -2.29 -11.26
C GLN A 82 6.13 -1.93 -10.09
N ILE A 83 6.69 -1.18 -9.15
CA ILE A 83 5.96 -0.66 -7.98
C ILE A 83 5.64 0.80 -8.23
N SER A 84 4.39 1.15 -8.04
CA SER A 84 3.93 2.53 -8.06
C SER A 84 3.17 2.85 -6.79
N VAL A 85 3.16 4.12 -6.41
CA VAL A 85 2.45 4.60 -5.23
C VAL A 85 1.45 5.68 -5.61
N ARG A 86 0.38 5.77 -4.82
CA ARG A 86 -0.54 6.89 -4.86
C ARG A 86 -0.75 7.41 -3.44
N ALA A 87 -0.29 8.64 -3.24
CA ALA A 87 -0.43 9.39 -1.99
C ALA A 87 -0.58 10.88 -2.37
N ALA A 88 -1.64 11.54 -1.92
CA ALA A 88 -1.90 12.93 -2.27
C ALA A 88 -0.76 13.84 -1.79
N GLY A 89 -0.18 14.62 -2.70
CA GLY A 89 0.93 15.53 -2.40
C GLY A 89 2.30 14.87 -2.27
N PHE A 90 2.42 13.57 -2.62
CA PHE A 90 3.68 12.83 -2.58
C PHE A 90 3.89 12.01 -3.86
N ALA A 91 5.14 11.81 -4.21
CA ALA A 91 5.56 10.89 -5.27
C ALA A 91 6.67 9.97 -4.76
N LEU A 92 6.83 8.82 -5.41
CA LEU A 92 7.91 7.89 -5.10
C LEU A 92 9.26 8.56 -5.38
N ASP A 93 10.18 8.46 -4.43
CA ASP A 93 11.55 8.92 -4.59
C ASP A 93 12.40 7.80 -5.21
N GLY A 94 12.67 7.93 -6.49
CA GLY A 94 13.42 6.92 -7.25
C GLY A 94 12.54 5.95 -8.05
N ALA A 95 13.15 4.89 -8.54
CA ALA A 95 12.48 3.86 -9.32
C ALA A 95 11.87 2.79 -8.42
N GLY A 96 10.55 2.60 -8.52
CA GLY A 96 9.85 1.52 -7.85
C GLY A 96 10.00 0.20 -8.61
N SER A 97 10.80 -0.72 -8.11
CA SER A 97 10.89 -2.06 -8.66
C SER A 97 11.14 -3.08 -7.56
N ALA A 98 10.60 -4.29 -7.72
CA ALA A 98 10.84 -5.41 -6.82
C ALA A 98 10.90 -6.71 -7.61
N THR A 99 11.73 -7.64 -7.16
CA THR A 99 11.77 -9.01 -7.70
C THR A 99 11.16 -9.95 -6.68
N VAL A 100 10.13 -10.67 -7.07
CA VAL A 100 9.48 -11.71 -6.26
C VAL A 100 10.00 -13.06 -6.71
N ALA A 101 10.53 -13.85 -5.78
CA ALA A 101 10.97 -15.22 -6.02
C ALA A 101 9.99 -16.22 -5.41
N ALA A 102 9.92 -17.42 -5.97
CA ALA A 102 9.09 -18.48 -5.41
C ALA A 102 9.55 -18.87 -4.02
N GLY A 103 8.63 -18.92 -3.06
CA GLY A 103 8.89 -19.36 -1.69
C GLY A 103 9.76 -18.43 -0.83
N THR A 104 10.18 -17.28 -1.35
CA THR A 104 11.03 -16.33 -0.60
C THR A 104 10.30 -14.99 -0.49
N PRO A 105 10.03 -14.49 0.73
CA PRO A 105 9.48 -13.17 0.92
C PRO A 105 10.44 -12.09 0.39
N ALA A 106 9.93 -11.19 -0.43
CA ALA A 106 10.67 -10.03 -0.90
C ALA A 106 10.37 -8.82 -0.02
N LYS A 107 11.36 -7.94 0.16
CA LYS A 107 11.22 -6.68 0.88
C LYS A 107 11.50 -5.51 -0.04
N ALA A 108 10.64 -4.49 -0.03
CA ALA A 108 10.84 -3.24 -0.73
C ALA A 108 10.33 -2.08 0.13
N ASP A 109 11.25 -1.36 0.76
CA ASP A 109 10.91 -0.13 1.48
C ASP A 109 10.80 1.01 0.46
N LEU A 110 9.74 1.82 0.59
CA LEU A 110 9.41 2.89 -0.35
C LEU A 110 9.56 4.24 0.33
N LYS A 111 10.37 5.11 -0.26
CA LYS A 111 10.54 6.47 0.21
C LYS A 111 9.77 7.42 -0.69
N LEU A 112 8.99 8.31 -0.08
CA LEU A 112 8.22 9.31 -0.79
C LEU A 112 8.81 10.71 -0.53
N LYS A 113 8.69 11.55 -1.55
CA LYS A 113 9.04 12.97 -1.49
C LYS A 113 7.81 13.83 -1.78
N PRO A 114 7.72 15.04 -1.23
CA PRO A 114 6.67 15.97 -1.58
C PRO A 114 6.61 16.21 -3.08
N ALA A 115 5.40 16.20 -3.62
CA ALA A 115 5.14 16.49 -5.03
C ALA A 115 3.85 17.30 -5.15
N PRO A 116 3.70 18.12 -6.20
CA PRO A 116 2.42 18.75 -6.48
C PRO A 116 1.33 17.69 -6.64
N VAL A 117 0.13 17.96 -6.10
CA VAL A 117 -1.02 17.09 -6.33
C VAL A 117 -1.33 17.10 -7.83
N ALA A 118 -1.22 15.96 -8.47
CA ALA A 118 -1.56 15.85 -9.88
C ALA A 118 -3.08 15.97 -10.05
N THR A 119 -3.52 16.65 -11.11
CA THR A 119 -4.97 16.81 -11.40
C THR A 119 -5.68 15.46 -11.53
N ALA A 120 -4.95 14.42 -11.94
CA ALA A 120 -5.45 13.05 -12.00
C ALA A 120 -5.78 12.43 -10.63
N GLU A 121 -5.26 12.99 -9.55
CA GLU A 121 -5.46 12.52 -8.17
C GLU A 121 -6.61 13.24 -7.48
N LEU A 122 -7.11 14.35 -8.04
CA LEU A 122 -8.23 15.09 -7.49
C LEU A 122 -9.50 14.24 -7.51
N THR A 123 -10.19 14.23 -6.40
CA THR A 123 -11.53 13.65 -6.28
C THR A 123 -12.57 14.51 -7.02
N ASN A 124 -13.75 13.96 -7.27
CA ASN A 124 -14.84 14.72 -7.85
C ASN A 124 -15.20 15.97 -7.02
N SER A 125 -15.15 15.86 -5.69
CA SER A 125 -15.43 16.98 -4.79
C SER A 125 -14.40 18.09 -4.91
N GLU A 126 -13.12 17.77 -4.98
CA GLU A 126 -12.04 18.75 -5.15
C GLU A 126 -12.11 19.44 -6.52
N TRP A 127 -12.45 18.70 -7.58
CA TRP A 127 -12.72 19.28 -8.89
C TRP A 127 -13.89 20.26 -8.84
N LEU A 128 -14.98 19.89 -8.17
CA LEU A 128 -16.16 20.76 -8.06
C LEU A 128 -15.89 22.03 -7.25
N VAL A 129 -15.12 21.91 -6.15
CA VAL A 129 -14.71 23.08 -5.34
C VAL A 129 -13.85 24.03 -6.17
N SER A 130 -12.92 23.52 -6.97
CA SER A 130 -12.02 24.33 -7.82
C SER A 130 -12.69 24.87 -9.10
N ALA A 131 -13.87 24.37 -9.45
CA ALA A 131 -14.59 24.81 -10.66
C ALA A 131 -14.99 26.29 -10.56
N PRO A 132 -14.88 27.08 -11.65
CA PRO A 132 -15.42 28.43 -11.70
C PRO A 132 -16.95 28.41 -11.72
N GLY A 133 -17.56 29.51 -11.25
CA GLY A 133 -19.00 29.70 -11.29
C GLY A 133 -19.72 29.48 -9.97
N PRO A 134 -21.02 29.85 -9.91
CA PRO A 134 -21.83 29.73 -8.70
C PRO A 134 -22.18 28.29 -8.38
N ASP A 135 -22.49 28.03 -7.11
CA ASP A 135 -22.76 26.68 -6.58
C ASP A 135 -23.95 25.99 -7.24
N GLU A 136 -24.93 26.73 -7.76
CA GLU A 136 -26.07 26.19 -8.49
C GLU A 136 -25.62 25.45 -9.76
N LEU A 137 -24.66 26.02 -10.50
CA LEU A 137 -24.09 25.37 -11.69
C LEU A 137 -23.28 24.13 -11.31
N LYS A 138 -22.51 24.22 -10.22
CA LYS A 138 -21.72 23.09 -9.71
C LYS A 138 -22.61 21.90 -9.30
N ARG A 139 -23.78 22.17 -8.72
CA ARG A 139 -24.75 21.12 -8.37
C ARG A 139 -25.25 20.33 -9.58
N GLY A 140 -25.40 20.98 -10.73
CA GLY A 140 -25.76 20.30 -11.97
C GLY A 140 -24.73 19.26 -12.41
N LEU A 141 -23.44 19.49 -12.09
CA LEU A 141 -22.38 18.54 -12.41
C LEU A 141 -22.34 17.31 -11.51
N LEU A 142 -23.01 17.33 -10.35
CA LEU A 142 -23.08 16.17 -9.46
C LEU A 142 -23.72 14.96 -10.13
N ASN A 143 -24.74 15.18 -10.97
CA ASN A 143 -25.39 14.07 -11.70
C ASN A 143 -24.44 13.37 -12.67
N CYS A 144 -23.38 14.06 -13.12
CA CYS A 144 -22.39 13.46 -14.02
C CYS A 144 -21.44 12.51 -13.28
N THR A 145 -21.35 12.60 -11.94
CA THR A 145 -20.43 11.78 -11.14
C THR A 145 -20.89 10.33 -10.98
N ASP A 146 -22.13 10.03 -11.30
CA ASP A 146 -22.68 8.68 -11.20
C ASP A 146 -22.08 7.73 -12.25
N CYS A 147 -21.67 8.27 -13.41
CA CYS A 147 -21.17 7.46 -14.51
C CYS A 147 -19.66 7.63 -14.77
N HIS A 148 -19.10 8.81 -14.46
CA HIS A 148 -17.67 9.08 -14.69
C HIS A 148 -17.16 10.23 -13.80
N SER A 149 -15.84 10.39 -13.75
CA SER A 149 -15.26 11.50 -13.00
C SER A 149 -15.53 12.85 -13.67
N VAL A 150 -15.75 13.90 -12.86
CA VAL A 150 -15.94 15.30 -13.33
C VAL A 150 -14.73 15.79 -14.10
N ARG A 151 -13.56 15.23 -13.82
CA ARG A 151 -12.31 15.51 -14.54
C ARG A 151 -12.49 15.49 -16.06
N ARG A 152 -13.23 14.49 -16.60
CA ARG A 152 -13.47 14.38 -18.05
C ARG A 152 -14.17 15.58 -18.65
N ILE A 153 -15.01 16.25 -17.85
CA ILE A 153 -15.70 17.48 -18.25
C ILE A 153 -14.71 18.64 -18.30
N PHE A 154 -13.93 18.82 -17.23
CA PHE A 154 -13.00 19.95 -17.12
C PHE A 154 -11.79 19.84 -18.06
N GLU A 155 -11.37 18.64 -18.38
CA GLU A 155 -10.28 18.39 -19.34
C GLU A 155 -10.78 18.25 -20.79
N SER A 156 -12.09 18.35 -21.04
CA SER A 156 -12.63 18.30 -22.39
C SER A 156 -12.18 19.53 -23.19
N LYS A 157 -11.79 19.28 -24.44
CA LYS A 157 -11.36 20.35 -25.39
C LYS A 157 -12.50 20.80 -26.29
N HIS A 158 -13.76 20.56 -25.91
CA HIS A 158 -14.88 21.04 -26.66
C HIS A 158 -15.04 22.56 -26.43
N SER A 159 -14.85 23.33 -27.48
CA SER A 159 -15.28 24.72 -27.54
C SER A 159 -16.79 24.74 -27.77
N SER A 160 -17.53 25.58 -27.04
CA SER A 160 -18.88 25.97 -27.45
C SER A 160 -18.76 26.80 -28.74
N GLU A 161 -19.14 26.25 -29.88
CA GLU A 161 -19.44 27.05 -31.05
C GLU A 161 -20.73 27.85 -30.86
#